data_064d5a5b95828d50bd82d78e06b712b5
#
_entry.id   064d5a5b95828d50bd82d78e06b712b5
#
_cell.length_a   1.000
_cell.length_b   1.000
_cell.length_c   1.000
_cell.angle_alpha   90.00
_cell.angle_beta   90.00
_cell.angle_gamma   90.00
#
_symmetry.space_group_name_H-M   'P 1'
#
loop_
_entity.id
_entity.type
_entity.pdbx_description
1 polymer ?
#
loop_
_entity_poly.entity_id
_entity_poly.type
_entity_poly.pdbx_seq_one_letter_code
_entity_poly.pdbx_strand_id
1 'polypeptide(L)'
;MDLEIEHVTFNSLGTACAGDLYLPAADGPVPGLVLGHSGVMVKEALRVFAPYFVRAGFAVLAIDYRTVGASAGEPRGQDYPQRQVEDFRSAVSYLQTRPEVDPDRIGVWGVSIGGSVATQAAVLDRRVKCVVVQSPSVWNGWRYLERLLGREGVGALRDRLDEDWQRRYAGHDSARVPHLTLQGENVENTPDLATEMFPNYRNEKTLDSAEHLLTFAPEDLIHRLAPTPLLMIANGGWDPYHMLEEAQSAFAKAGEPKRLEVLPYDVLGLYTGPGLEEAMALAVEWFDRHLRRTRLIVPTPAPTWESVTAVPQ
;
A
#
# COMPACT_ATOMS: atom_id res chain seq x y z
N MET A 1 15.95 -19.92 -10.01
CA MET A 1 15.59 -20.71 -8.80
C MET A 1 14.22 -20.20 -8.41
N ASP A 2 13.21 -21.03 -8.60
CA ASP A 2 11.85 -20.68 -8.21
C ASP A 2 11.83 -20.61 -6.68
N LEU A 3 11.30 -19.50 -6.15
CA LEU A 3 11.13 -19.34 -4.72
C LEU A 3 9.93 -20.17 -4.27
N GLU A 4 10.09 -20.88 -3.17
CA GLU A 4 8.97 -21.57 -2.54
C GLU A 4 7.99 -20.54 -1.96
N ILE A 5 6.69 -20.74 -2.21
CA ILE A 5 5.62 -19.86 -1.74
C ILE A 5 4.78 -20.66 -0.75
N GLU A 6 4.73 -20.18 0.48
CA GLU A 6 3.74 -20.64 1.46
C GLU A 6 2.47 -19.79 1.32
N HIS A 7 1.37 -20.40 0.85
CA HIS A 7 0.07 -19.74 0.83
C HIS A 7 -0.50 -19.70 2.23
N VAL A 8 -0.73 -18.50 2.75
CA VAL A 8 -1.15 -18.28 4.13
C VAL A 8 -2.48 -17.55 4.20
N THR A 9 -3.14 -17.69 5.34
CA THR A 9 -4.32 -16.90 5.69
C THR A 9 -4.09 -16.22 7.03
N PHE A 10 -4.39 -14.93 7.12
CA PHE A 10 -4.34 -14.17 8.35
C PHE A 10 -5.68 -13.49 8.64
N ASN A 11 -5.95 -13.26 9.92
CA ASN A 11 -7.18 -12.60 10.34
C ASN A 11 -7.01 -11.08 10.30
N SER A 12 -7.81 -10.41 9.46
CA SER A 12 -7.93 -8.95 9.49
C SER A 12 -9.27 -8.53 10.05
N LEU A 13 -9.30 -8.30 11.37
CA LEU A 13 -10.48 -7.85 12.13
C LEU A 13 -11.75 -8.65 11.82
N GLY A 14 -11.64 -9.97 11.79
CA GLY A 14 -12.74 -10.89 11.52
C GLY A 14 -12.86 -11.35 10.07
N THR A 15 -12.07 -10.78 9.14
CA THR A 15 -12.02 -11.22 7.73
C THR A 15 -10.75 -12.05 7.50
N ALA A 16 -10.88 -13.21 6.86
CA ALA A 16 -9.76 -14.04 6.44
C ALA A 16 -9.10 -13.43 5.18
N CYS A 17 -7.92 -12.88 5.33
CA CYS A 17 -7.12 -12.34 4.24
C CYS A 17 -6.06 -13.33 3.79
N ALA A 18 -5.83 -13.44 2.49
CA ALA A 18 -4.84 -14.31 1.88
C ALA A 18 -3.49 -13.60 1.74
N GLY A 19 -2.41 -14.38 1.83
CA GLY A 19 -1.06 -13.91 1.57
C GLY A 19 -0.19 -14.99 0.94
N ASP A 20 0.83 -14.55 0.22
CA ASP A 20 1.94 -15.38 -0.24
C ASP A 20 3.15 -15.03 0.63
N LEU A 21 3.59 -15.98 1.48
CA LEU A 21 4.76 -15.84 2.32
C LEU A 21 5.97 -16.49 1.63
N TYR A 22 7.04 -15.74 1.54
CA TYR A 22 8.33 -16.16 1.01
C TYR A 22 9.36 -16.06 2.12
N LEU A 23 10.10 -17.12 2.34
CA LEU A 23 11.14 -17.17 3.36
C LEU A 23 12.53 -17.33 2.72
N PRO A 24 13.52 -16.50 3.11
CA PRO A 24 14.88 -16.70 2.68
C PRO A 24 15.51 -17.89 3.44
N ALA A 25 16.51 -18.52 2.86
CA ALA A 25 17.35 -19.44 3.62
C ALA A 25 18.14 -18.67 4.69
N ALA A 26 17.93 -19.00 5.97
CA ALA A 26 18.60 -18.35 7.10
C ALA A 26 18.67 -19.29 8.31
N ASP A 27 19.69 -19.09 9.16
CA ASP A 27 19.89 -19.88 10.37
C ASP A 27 19.11 -19.36 11.59
N GLY A 28 18.32 -18.31 11.42
CA GLY A 28 17.53 -17.68 12.49
C GLY A 28 16.55 -16.64 11.98
N PRO A 29 15.84 -15.94 12.90
CA PRO A 29 14.83 -14.95 12.52
C PRO A 29 15.41 -13.79 11.70
N VAL A 30 14.76 -13.45 10.59
CA VAL A 30 15.14 -12.38 9.67
C VAL A 30 14.16 -11.21 9.73
N PRO A 31 14.52 -10.00 9.25
CA PRO A 31 13.57 -8.92 9.12
C PRO A 31 12.43 -9.30 8.17
N GLY A 32 11.20 -8.87 8.49
CA GLY A 32 10.00 -9.13 7.71
C GLY A 32 9.53 -7.90 6.92
N LEU A 33 8.97 -8.14 5.74
CA LEU A 33 8.35 -7.12 4.91
C LEU A 33 6.91 -7.51 4.56
N VAL A 34 5.96 -6.60 4.75
CA VAL A 34 4.61 -6.72 4.19
C VAL A 34 4.56 -5.93 2.89
N LEU A 35 4.14 -6.56 1.81
CA LEU A 35 3.97 -5.94 0.50
C LEU A 35 2.49 -5.81 0.17
N GLY A 36 2.07 -4.59 -0.26
CA GLY A 36 0.72 -4.29 -0.71
C GLY A 36 0.66 -3.79 -2.14
N HIS A 37 -0.34 -4.30 -2.85
CA HIS A 37 -0.61 -3.98 -4.25
C HIS A 37 -1.46 -2.70 -4.42
N SER A 38 -1.67 -2.29 -5.66
CA SER A 38 -2.51 -1.16 -6.05
C SER A 38 -4.00 -1.53 -6.06
N GLY A 39 -4.85 -0.71 -5.42
CA GLY A 39 -6.31 -0.77 -5.53
C GLY A 39 -6.88 -2.19 -5.38
N VAL A 40 -7.61 -2.64 -6.38
CA VAL A 40 -8.19 -4.01 -6.45
C VAL A 40 -7.31 -5.00 -7.23
N MET A 41 -6.03 -4.69 -7.46
CA MET A 41 -5.08 -5.69 -7.94
C MET A 41 -4.98 -6.85 -6.95
N VAL A 42 -4.13 -7.82 -7.24
CA VAL A 42 -3.98 -9.03 -6.42
C VAL A 42 -2.52 -9.28 -6.06
N LYS A 43 -2.29 -10.06 -5.00
CA LYS A 43 -0.95 -10.38 -4.49
C LYS A 43 -0.04 -11.04 -5.54
N GLU A 44 -0.60 -11.72 -6.52
CA GLU A 44 0.15 -12.30 -7.63
C GLU A 44 0.90 -11.23 -8.45
N ALA A 45 0.38 -10.01 -8.53
CA ALA A 45 1.08 -8.89 -9.19
C ALA A 45 2.35 -8.47 -8.44
N LEU A 46 2.49 -8.83 -7.16
CA LEU A 46 3.67 -8.55 -6.35
C LEU A 46 4.83 -9.55 -6.55
N ARG A 47 4.58 -10.63 -7.30
CA ARG A 47 5.60 -11.67 -7.59
C ARG A 47 6.79 -11.14 -8.39
N VAL A 48 6.64 -10.03 -9.06
CA VAL A 48 7.74 -9.36 -9.78
C VAL A 48 8.71 -8.67 -8.80
N PHE A 49 8.24 -8.22 -7.64
CA PHE A 49 9.03 -7.48 -6.64
C PHE A 49 9.55 -8.37 -5.50
N ALA A 50 8.75 -9.28 -4.99
CA ALA A 50 9.07 -10.13 -3.84
C ALA A 50 10.44 -10.83 -3.95
N PRO A 51 10.86 -11.39 -5.10
CA PRO A 51 12.13 -12.08 -5.23
C PRO A 51 13.36 -11.23 -4.91
N TYR A 52 13.33 -9.93 -5.15
CA TYR A 52 14.45 -9.03 -4.83
C TYR A 52 14.67 -8.95 -3.33
N PHE A 53 13.62 -8.81 -2.55
CA PHE A 53 13.69 -8.75 -1.09
C PHE A 53 14.09 -10.10 -0.48
N VAL A 54 13.54 -11.19 -1.01
CA VAL A 54 13.87 -12.54 -0.50
C VAL A 54 15.34 -12.88 -0.74
N ARG A 55 15.86 -12.59 -1.95
CA ARG A 55 17.29 -12.77 -2.27
C ARG A 55 18.19 -11.90 -1.40
N ALA A 56 17.70 -10.75 -0.99
CA ALA A 56 18.37 -9.89 -0.04
C ALA A 56 18.23 -10.38 1.42
N GLY A 57 17.52 -11.49 1.69
CA GLY A 57 17.41 -12.14 3.00
C GLY A 57 16.31 -11.54 3.90
N PHE A 58 15.24 -11.00 3.33
CA PHE A 58 14.03 -10.60 4.04
C PHE A 58 12.97 -11.70 3.91
N ALA A 59 12.21 -11.98 4.98
CA ALA A 59 10.94 -12.66 4.88
C ALA A 59 9.91 -11.70 4.26
N VAL A 60 9.12 -12.17 3.29
CA VAL A 60 8.21 -11.31 2.53
C VAL A 60 6.81 -11.90 2.60
N LEU A 61 5.83 -11.09 3.02
CA LEU A 61 4.41 -11.40 2.97
C LEU A 61 3.73 -10.47 1.97
N ALA A 62 3.41 -10.98 0.79
CA ALA A 62 2.59 -10.29 -0.21
C ALA A 62 1.11 -10.57 0.08
N ILE A 63 0.30 -9.53 0.29
CA ILE A 63 -1.09 -9.69 0.75
C ILE A 63 -2.13 -9.35 -0.32
N ASP A 64 -3.27 -10.05 -0.28
CA ASP A 64 -4.53 -9.57 -0.83
C ASP A 64 -5.30 -8.83 0.26
N TYR A 65 -5.77 -7.61 -0.05
CA TYR A 65 -6.69 -6.92 0.85
C TYR A 65 -8.02 -7.65 0.96
N ARG A 66 -8.77 -7.43 2.06
CA ARG A 66 -10.12 -7.97 2.19
C ARG A 66 -10.97 -7.64 0.97
N THR A 67 -11.90 -8.53 0.60
CA THR A 67 -12.80 -8.44 -0.56
C THR A 67 -12.14 -8.55 -1.94
N VAL A 68 -10.81 -8.68 -2.02
CA VAL A 68 -10.03 -8.70 -3.26
C VAL A 68 -9.26 -10.03 -3.38
N GLY A 69 -8.96 -10.46 -4.57
CA GLY A 69 -8.15 -11.65 -4.84
C GLY A 69 -8.69 -12.90 -4.15
N ALA A 70 -7.82 -13.63 -3.46
CA ALA A 70 -8.14 -14.83 -2.69
C ALA A 70 -8.60 -14.52 -1.25
N SER A 71 -8.57 -13.27 -0.81
CA SER A 71 -9.10 -12.86 0.50
C SER A 71 -10.62 -12.96 0.55
N ALA A 72 -11.17 -13.26 1.72
CA ALA A 72 -12.60 -13.27 1.97
C ALA A 72 -13.18 -11.84 2.08
N GLY A 73 -14.50 -11.78 2.29
CA GLY A 73 -15.26 -10.55 2.49
C GLY A 73 -16.21 -10.24 1.34
N GLU A 74 -17.37 -9.70 1.71
CA GLU A 74 -18.43 -9.29 0.80
C GLU A 74 -18.92 -7.86 1.14
N PRO A 75 -19.42 -7.12 0.17
CA PRO A 75 -19.39 -7.43 -1.27
C PRO A 75 -17.94 -7.40 -1.81
N ARG A 76 -17.66 -8.22 -2.85
CA ARG A 76 -16.33 -8.28 -3.48
C ARG A 76 -15.94 -6.95 -4.13
N GLY A 77 -14.63 -6.69 -4.23
CA GLY A 77 -14.10 -5.54 -4.97
C GLY A 77 -14.30 -4.20 -4.26
N GLN A 78 -14.37 -4.16 -2.94
CA GLN A 78 -14.34 -2.91 -2.17
C GLN A 78 -12.91 -2.38 -2.11
N ASP A 79 -12.66 -1.26 -2.81
CA ASP A 79 -11.39 -0.55 -2.79
C ASP A 79 -11.46 0.58 -1.73
N TYR A 80 -11.38 0.17 -0.46
CA TYR A 80 -11.48 1.08 0.68
C TYR A 80 -10.12 1.27 1.35
N PRO A 81 -9.37 2.34 1.04
CA PRO A 81 -8.02 2.53 1.55
C PRO A 81 -7.93 2.47 3.08
N GLN A 82 -8.95 2.95 3.79
CA GLN A 82 -8.98 2.91 5.25
C GLN A 82 -9.01 1.47 5.79
N ARG A 83 -9.71 0.55 5.11
CA ARG A 83 -9.73 -0.88 5.46
C ARG A 83 -8.45 -1.60 5.04
N GLN A 84 -7.86 -1.19 3.91
CA GLN A 84 -6.56 -1.70 3.48
C GLN A 84 -5.44 -1.34 4.48
N VAL A 85 -5.53 -0.17 5.14
CA VAL A 85 -4.66 0.19 6.28
C VAL A 85 -4.77 -0.82 7.42
N GLU A 86 -5.99 -1.27 7.74
CA GLU A 86 -6.21 -2.30 8.77
C GLU A 86 -5.62 -3.66 8.33
N ASP A 87 -5.72 -4.00 7.04
CA ASP A 87 -5.18 -5.24 6.49
C ASP A 87 -3.65 -5.26 6.56
N PHE A 88 -2.97 -4.15 6.26
CA PHE A 88 -1.53 -4.01 6.47
C PHE A 88 -1.14 -4.24 7.94
N ARG A 89 -1.85 -3.60 8.86
CA ARG A 89 -1.57 -3.75 10.31
C ARG A 89 -1.80 -5.17 10.80
N SER A 90 -2.81 -5.84 10.25
CA SER A 90 -3.11 -7.24 10.55
C SER A 90 -2.03 -8.18 9.98
N ALA A 91 -1.52 -7.89 8.78
CA ALA A 91 -0.40 -8.61 8.18
C ALA A 91 0.90 -8.42 9.00
N VAL A 92 1.16 -7.21 9.53
CA VAL A 92 2.26 -6.97 10.49
C VAL A 92 2.09 -7.85 11.72
N SER A 93 0.87 -7.94 12.28
CA SER A 93 0.59 -8.82 13.43
C SER A 93 0.82 -10.29 13.08
N TYR A 94 0.43 -10.73 11.89
CA TYR A 94 0.69 -12.08 11.43
C TYR A 94 2.20 -12.37 11.32
N LEU A 95 3.00 -11.48 10.71
CA LEU A 95 4.45 -11.67 10.63
C LEU A 95 5.10 -11.79 12.02
N GLN A 96 4.60 -11.06 13.02
CA GLN A 96 5.11 -11.17 14.40
C GLN A 96 4.85 -12.54 15.04
N THR A 97 3.92 -13.34 14.52
CA THR A 97 3.66 -14.70 15.02
C THR A 97 4.57 -15.76 14.38
N ARG A 98 5.30 -15.38 13.32
CA ARG A 98 6.15 -16.32 12.58
C ARG A 98 7.52 -16.47 13.26
N PRO A 99 7.94 -17.69 13.59
CA PRO A 99 9.25 -17.93 14.24
C PRO A 99 10.44 -17.57 13.33
N GLU A 100 10.25 -17.54 12.02
CA GLU A 100 11.27 -17.17 11.04
C GLU A 100 11.47 -15.64 10.94
N VAL A 101 10.58 -14.84 11.53
CA VAL A 101 10.59 -13.36 11.44
C VAL A 101 11.00 -12.75 12.77
N ASP A 102 11.91 -11.77 12.72
CA ASP A 102 12.20 -10.93 13.87
C ASP A 102 11.07 -9.91 14.07
N PRO A 103 10.30 -10.01 15.17
CA PRO A 103 9.11 -9.19 15.39
C PRO A 103 9.41 -7.70 15.57
N ASP A 104 10.65 -7.33 15.87
CA ASP A 104 11.10 -5.95 16.07
C ASP A 104 11.67 -5.31 14.80
N ARG A 105 11.77 -6.06 13.70
CA ARG A 105 12.36 -5.64 12.42
C ARG A 105 11.40 -5.83 11.25
N ILE A 106 10.23 -5.21 11.32
CA ILE A 106 9.21 -5.30 10.28
C ILE A 106 9.13 -3.98 9.50
N GLY A 107 9.22 -4.07 8.17
CA GLY A 107 8.99 -2.98 7.24
C GLY A 107 7.73 -3.20 6.41
N VAL A 108 7.29 -2.13 5.72
CA VAL A 108 6.21 -2.19 4.75
C VAL A 108 6.65 -1.60 3.42
N TRP A 109 6.21 -2.22 2.34
CA TRP A 109 6.39 -1.77 0.97
C TRP A 109 5.04 -1.73 0.28
N GLY A 110 4.80 -0.68 -0.49
CA GLY A 110 3.60 -0.59 -1.28
C GLY A 110 3.84 0.06 -2.64
N VAL A 111 3.09 -0.38 -3.65
CA VAL A 111 3.12 0.17 -4.99
C VAL A 111 1.86 0.98 -5.27
N SER A 112 2.01 2.13 -5.94
CA SER A 112 0.89 3.00 -6.30
C SER A 112 0.11 3.45 -5.04
N ILE A 113 -1.22 3.37 -5.03
CA ILE A 113 -2.04 3.66 -3.83
C ILE A 113 -1.69 2.74 -2.65
N GLY A 114 -1.23 1.50 -2.90
CA GLY A 114 -0.74 0.62 -1.85
C GLY A 114 0.42 1.22 -1.05
N GLY A 115 1.20 2.12 -1.65
CA GLY A 115 2.26 2.86 -0.96
C GLY A 115 1.73 3.92 0.02
N SER A 116 0.71 4.68 -0.36
CA SER A 116 0.08 5.65 0.53
C SER A 116 -0.70 4.96 1.66
N VAL A 117 -1.34 3.82 1.37
CA VAL A 117 -1.97 2.94 2.37
C VAL A 117 -0.95 2.38 3.37
N ALA A 118 0.18 1.83 2.87
CA ALA A 118 1.28 1.32 3.71
C ALA A 118 1.86 2.43 4.61
N THR A 119 2.01 3.65 4.06
CA THR A 119 2.48 4.80 4.83
C THR A 119 1.50 5.18 5.94
N GLN A 120 0.21 5.22 5.65
CA GLN A 120 -0.80 5.51 6.69
C GLN A 120 -0.88 4.39 7.74
N ALA A 121 -0.70 3.12 7.34
CA ALA A 121 -0.59 2.02 8.28
C ALA A 121 0.60 2.21 9.24
N ALA A 122 1.76 2.64 8.72
CA ALA A 122 2.95 2.91 9.52
C ALA A 122 2.81 4.13 10.45
N VAL A 123 2.05 5.15 10.03
CA VAL A 123 1.71 6.29 10.93
C VAL A 123 0.94 5.81 12.17
N LEU A 124 0.05 4.83 11.98
CA LEU A 124 -0.82 4.29 13.03
C LEU A 124 -0.20 3.12 13.80
N ASP A 125 0.87 2.52 13.28
CA ASP A 125 1.45 1.29 13.82
C ASP A 125 2.96 1.38 14.02
N ARG A 126 3.38 1.63 15.25
CA ARG A 126 4.80 1.82 15.62
C ARG A 126 5.63 0.53 15.51
N ARG A 127 5.03 -0.63 15.27
CA ARG A 127 5.72 -1.89 14.98
C ARG A 127 6.38 -1.85 13.62
N VAL A 128 5.87 -1.03 12.69
CA VAL A 128 6.52 -0.76 11.41
C VAL A 128 7.75 0.13 11.64
N LYS A 129 8.91 -0.36 11.22
CA LYS A 129 10.20 0.30 11.42
C LYS A 129 10.78 0.99 10.19
N CYS A 130 10.23 0.70 9.00
CA CYS A 130 10.70 1.28 7.75
C CYS A 130 9.60 1.20 6.68
N VAL A 131 9.48 2.24 5.87
CA VAL A 131 8.49 2.34 4.79
C VAL A 131 9.20 2.60 3.48
N VAL A 132 8.82 1.85 2.43
CA VAL A 132 9.21 2.13 1.05
C VAL A 132 7.95 2.19 0.19
N VAL A 133 7.86 3.22 -0.65
CA VAL A 133 6.77 3.43 -1.60
C VAL A 133 7.35 3.49 -3.00
N GLN A 134 6.85 2.67 -3.91
CA GLN A 134 7.22 2.67 -5.32
C GLN A 134 6.05 3.17 -6.18
N SER A 135 6.36 4.02 -7.16
CA SER A 135 5.35 4.68 -8.00
C SER A 135 4.22 5.29 -7.16
N PRO A 136 4.53 6.23 -6.23
CA PRO A 136 3.56 6.76 -5.29
C PRO A 136 2.36 7.43 -5.98
N SER A 137 1.17 7.16 -5.46
CA SER A 137 -0.09 7.70 -5.98
C SER A 137 -1.09 7.91 -4.83
N VAL A 138 -2.07 8.78 -5.06
CA VAL A 138 -3.20 9.05 -4.14
C VAL A 138 -2.76 9.45 -2.73
N TRP A 139 -2.12 10.61 -2.61
CA TRP A 139 -1.79 11.20 -1.31
C TRP A 139 -2.90 12.08 -0.75
N ASN A 140 -3.76 12.61 -1.63
CA ASN A 140 -5.01 13.29 -1.30
C ASN A 140 -6.03 12.92 -2.38
N GLY A 141 -6.99 12.07 -2.04
CA GLY A 141 -7.92 11.49 -2.98
C GLY A 141 -8.80 12.51 -3.70
N TRP A 142 -9.24 13.58 -2.99
CA TRP A 142 -9.98 14.65 -3.62
C TRP A 142 -9.17 15.36 -4.71
N ARG A 143 -7.98 15.85 -4.37
CA ARG A 143 -7.08 16.51 -5.31
C ARG A 143 -6.67 15.59 -6.47
N TYR A 144 -6.41 14.32 -6.16
CA TYR A 144 -6.08 13.30 -7.15
C TYR A 144 -7.20 13.15 -8.20
N LEU A 145 -8.45 13.01 -7.75
CA LEU A 145 -9.60 12.86 -8.64
C LEU A 145 -9.90 14.15 -9.41
N GLU A 146 -9.75 15.33 -8.81
CA GLU A 146 -9.89 16.59 -9.54
C GLU A 146 -8.85 16.74 -10.67
N ARG A 147 -7.62 16.29 -10.45
CA ARG A 147 -6.59 16.29 -11.50
C ARG A 147 -6.87 15.28 -12.61
N LEU A 148 -7.40 14.12 -12.24
CA LEU A 148 -7.68 13.03 -13.17
C LEU A 148 -8.93 13.29 -14.01
N LEU A 149 -10.01 13.74 -13.39
CA LEU A 149 -11.33 13.87 -14.00
C LEU A 149 -11.72 15.32 -14.34
N GLY A 150 -11.01 16.31 -13.81
CA GLY A 150 -11.44 17.68 -13.78
C GLY A 150 -12.60 17.93 -12.80
N ARG A 151 -12.92 19.20 -12.54
CA ARG A 151 -14.00 19.57 -11.61
C ARG A 151 -15.37 19.07 -12.05
N GLU A 152 -15.66 19.15 -13.35
CA GLU A 152 -16.93 18.65 -13.91
C GLU A 152 -17.04 17.13 -13.76
N GLY A 153 -15.96 16.38 -14.02
CA GLY A 153 -15.94 14.93 -13.84
C GLY A 153 -16.10 14.50 -12.38
N VAL A 154 -15.51 15.25 -11.43
CA VAL A 154 -15.76 15.00 -10.00
C VAL A 154 -17.20 15.34 -9.63
N GLY A 155 -17.80 16.40 -10.23
CA GLY A 155 -19.23 16.71 -10.08
C GLY A 155 -20.10 15.53 -10.52
N ALA A 156 -19.92 15.05 -11.75
CA ALA A 156 -20.65 13.90 -12.28
C ALA A 156 -20.44 12.60 -11.46
N LEU A 157 -19.23 12.39 -10.95
CA LEU A 157 -18.95 11.26 -10.05
C LEU A 157 -19.79 11.38 -8.77
N ARG A 158 -19.87 12.57 -8.17
CA ARG A 158 -20.66 12.79 -6.95
C ARG A 158 -22.14 12.57 -7.18
N ASP A 159 -22.71 13.03 -8.30
CA ASP A 159 -24.11 12.79 -8.64
C ASP A 159 -24.39 11.26 -8.69
N ARG A 160 -23.48 10.48 -9.30
CA ARG A 160 -23.60 9.01 -9.34
C ARG A 160 -23.47 8.40 -7.94
N LEU A 161 -22.62 8.94 -7.08
CA LEU A 161 -22.48 8.48 -5.69
C LEU A 161 -23.72 8.78 -4.86
N ASP A 162 -24.38 9.91 -5.07
CA ASP A 162 -25.65 10.26 -4.42
C ASP A 162 -26.77 9.29 -4.85
N GLU A 163 -26.84 8.91 -6.12
CA GLU A 163 -27.76 7.90 -6.62
C GLU A 163 -27.45 6.51 -6.01
N ASP A 164 -26.16 6.14 -5.96
CA ASP A 164 -25.73 4.87 -5.36
C ASP A 164 -26.00 4.83 -3.86
N TRP A 165 -25.89 5.96 -3.17
CA TRP A 165 -26.24 6.08 -1.76
C TRP A 165 -27.72 5.77 -1.54
N GLN A 166 -28.63 6.33 -2.36
CA GLN A 166 -30.06 6.01 -2.26
C GLN A 166 -30.35 4.54 -2.54
N ARG A 167 -29.64 3.95 -3.49
CA ARG A 167 -29.71 2.53 -3.81
C ARG A 167 -29.30 1.67 -2.61
N ARG A 168 -28.18 1.99 -1.96
CA ARG A 168 -27.70 1.29 -0.76
C ARG A 168 -28.64 1.47 0.43
N TYR A 169 -29.20 2.69 0.59
CA TYR A 169 -30.20 2.94 1.61
C TYR A 169 -31.48 2.11 1.42
N ALA A 170 -31.84 1.80 0.18
CA ALA A 170 -32.95 0.92 -0.15
C ALA A 170 -32.64 -0.59 0.04
N GLY A 171 -31.45 -0.94 0.53
CA GLY A 171 -31.02 -2.30 0.82
C GLY A 171 -30.37 -3.07 -0.34
N HIS A 172 -29.95 -2.35 -1.38
CA HIS A 172 -29.18 -2.94 -2.48
C HIS A 172 -27.68 -2.77 -2.27
N ASP A 173 -26.90 -3.61 -2.91
CA ASP A 173 -25.44 -3.42 -2.96
C ASP A 173 -25.07 -2.17 -3.79
N SER A 174 -23.90 -1.59 -3.54
CA SER A 174 -23.34 -0.55 -4.39
C SER A 174 -23.22 -1.03 -5.85
N ALA A 175 -23.40 -0.10 -6.77
CA ALA A 175 -23.23 -0.38 -8.20
C ALA A 175 -21.82 -0.91 -8.50
N ARG A 176 -21.69 -1.74 -9.54
CA ARG A 176 -20.40 -2.24 -10.01
C ARG A 176 -19.86 -1.34 -11.11
N VAL A 177 -18.56 -1.05 -11.03
CA VAL A 177 -17.85 -0.28 -12.05
C VAL A 177 -16.53 -0.99 -12.36
N PRO A 178 -16.06 -0.98 -13.61
CA PRO A 178 -14.72 -1.45 -13.91
C PRO A 178 -13.66 -0.68 -13.13
N HIS A 179 -12.58 -1.36 -12.75
CA HIS A 179 -11.49 -0.74 -11.98
C HIS A 179 -10.88 0.46 -12.72
N LEU A 180 -10.73 0.36 -14.03
CA LEU A 180 -10.06 1.37 -14.87
C LEU A 180 -10.98 2.47 -15.43
N THR A 181 -12.32 2.37 -15.28
CA THR A 181 -13.26 3.35 -15.87
C THR A 181 -13.46 4.64 -15.07
N LEU A 182 -12.98 4.76 -13.86
CA LEU A 182 -12.90 6.08 -13.20
C LEU A 182 -12.00 7.05 -13.97
N GLN A 183 -11.33 6.57 -15.00
CA GLN A 183 -10.25 7.23 -15.73
C GLN A 183 -10.66 7.76 -17.10
N GLY A 184 -11.94 7.68 -17.47
CA GLY A 184 -12.44 8.29 -18.70
C GLY A 184 -12.02 7.65 -20.02
N GLU A 185 -11.34 6.51 -19.99
CA GLU A 185 -10.97 5.77 -21.19
C GLU A 185 -12.07 4.78 -21.57
N ASN A 186 -12.34 4.65 -22.87
CA ASN A 186 -13.21 3.61 -23.43
C ASN A 186 -12.54 2.24 -23.22
N VAL A 187 -12.80 1.61 -22.10
CA VAL A 187 -12.22 0.32 -21.70
C VAL A 187 -12.82 -0.84 -22.49
N GLU A 188 -13.86 -0.60 -23.31
CA GLU A 188 -14.55 -1.62 -24.09
C GLU A 188 -13.65 -2.39 -25.10
N ASN A 189 -12.46 -1.87 -25.42
CA ASN A 189 -11.55 -2.47 -26.41
C ASN A 189 -10.11 -2.66 -25.94
N THR A 190 -9.76 -2.36 -24.69
CA THR A 190 -8.42 -2.69 -24.19
C THR A 190 -8.44 -4.10 -23.63
N PRO A 191 -7.63 -5.04 -24.17
CA PRO A 191 -7.51 -6.36 -23.56
C PRO A 191 -7.15 -6.18 -22.08
N ASP A 192 -7.94 -6.77 -21.21
CA ASP A 192 -7.65 -6.75 -19.76
C ASP A 192 -6.51 -7.74 -19.48
N LEU A 193 -5.28 -7.33 -19.83
CA LEU A 193 -4.08 -8.14 -19.65
C LEU A 193 -3.93 -8.60 -18.20
N ALA A 194 -4.43 -7.81 -17.25
CA ALA A 194 -4.37 -8.18 -15.84
C ALA A 194 -5.29 -9.39 -15.54
N THR A 195 -6.47 -9.45 -16.13
CA THR A 195 -7.36 -10.62 -16.00
C THR A 195 -6.75 -11.89 -16.61
N GLU A 196 -6.04 -11.75 -17.74
CA GLU A 196 -5.34 -12.88 -18.36
C GLU A 196 -4.12 -13.33 -17.53
N MET A 197 -3.37 -12.38 -16.95
CA MET A 197 -2.15 -12.67 -16.18
C MET A 197 -2.43 -13.16 -14.77
N PHE A 198 -3.53 -12.73 -14.15
CA PHE A 198 -3.82 -12.97 -12.73
C PHE A 198 -5.20 -13.62 -12.55
N PRO A 199 -5.28 -14.94 -12.34
CA PRO A 199 -6.55 -15.68 -12.28
C PRO A 199 -7.53 -15.19 -11.21
N ASN A 200 -7.02 -14.58 -10.12
CA ASN A 200 -7.82 -14.08 -9.01
C ASN A 200 -8.22 -12.60 -9.17
N TYR A 201 -7.71 -11.92 -10.18
CA TYR A 201 -8.05 -10.54 -10.47
C TYR A 201 -9.42 -10.45 -11.15
N ARG A 202 -10.19 -9.43 -10.77
CA ARG A 202 -11.43 -9.04 -11.44
C ARG A 202 -11.37 -7.55 -11.73
N ASN A 203 -11.55 -7.17 -13.00
CA ASN A 203 -11.62 -5.76 -13.38
C ASN A 203 -12.97 -5.14 -12.96
N GLU A 204 -13.26 -5.21 -11.68
CA GLU A 204 -14.52 -4.74 -11.13
C GLU A 204 -14.33 -4.26 -9.69
N LYS A 205 -14.93 -3.11 -9.38
CA LYS A 205 -15.04 -2.62 -8.00
C LYS A 205 -16.42 -2.01 -7.72
N THR A 206 -16.71 -1.80 -6.46
CA THR A 206 -17.93 -1.12 -6.04
C THR A 206 -17.80 0.39 -6.27
N LEU A 207 -18.89 1.07 -6.70
CA LEU A 207 -18.86 2.50 -6.98
C LEU A 207 -18.58 3.33 -5.73
N ASP A 208 -19.07 2.91 -4.57
CA ASP A 208 -18.82 3.56 -3.28
C ASP A 208 -17.34 3.55 -2.86
N SER A 209 -16.50 2.75 -3.50
CA SER A 209 -15.05 2.85 -3.34
C SER A 209 -14.53 4.26 -3.66
N ALA A 210 -15.21 4.99 -4.54
CA ALA A 210 -14.86 6.38 -4.85
C ALA A 210 -15.13 7.33 -3.67
N GLU A 211 -16.15 7.11 -2.83
CA GLU A 211 -16.37 7.90 -1.61
C GLU A 211 -15.20 7.72 -0.64
N HIS A 212 -14.76 6.47 -0.47
CA HIS A 212 -13.62 6.15 0.38
C HIS A 212 -12.32 6.75 -0.15
N LEU A 213 -12.15 6.78 -1.48
CA LEU A 213 -10.99 7.41 -2.11
C LEU A 213 -11.01 8.93 -1.94
N LEU A 214 -12.16 9.60 -2.18
CA LEU A 214 -12.31 11.05 -2.03
C LEU A 214 -11.91 11.56 -0.65
N THR A 215 -12.16 10.76 0.40
CA THR A 215 -11.85 11.11 1.79
C THR A 215 -10.49 10.62 2.27
N PHE A 216 -9.73 9.92 1.43
CA PHE A 216 -8.42 9.39 1.78
C PHE A 216 -7.33 10.44 1.54
N ALA A 217 -6.74 10.95 2.63
CA ALA A 217 -5.74 12.01 2.58
C ALA A 217 -4.54 11.71 3.50
N PRO A 218 -3.75 10.65 3.22
CA PRO A 218 -2.61 10.26 4.07
C PRO A 218 -1.52 11.34 4.16
N GLU A 219 -1.42 12.25 3.20
CA GLU A 219 -0.48 13.37 3.26
C GLU A 219 -0.72 14.32 4.45
N ASP A 220 -1.94 14.37 4.97
CA ASP A 220 -2.25 15.23 6.12
C ASP A 220 -1.69 14.67 7.44
N LEU A 221 -1.39 13.37 7.45
CA LEU A 221 -0.84 12.67 8.61
C LEU A 221 0.64 12.26 8.43
N ILE A 222 1.21 12.38 7.23
CA ILE A 222 2.53 11.85 6.89
C ILE A 222 3.65 12.44 7.78
N HIS A 223 3.48 13.68 8.29
CA HIS A 223 4.42 14.29 9.24
C HIS A 223 4.52 13.52 10.56
N ARG A 224 3.51 12.70 10.90
CA ARG A 224 3.48 11.84 12.08
C ARG A 224 4.22 10.52 11.91
N LEU A 225 4.66 10.21 10.68
CA LEU A 225 5.45 9.02 10.42
C LEU A 225 6.81 9.06 11.13
N ALA A 226 7.41 10.23 11.18
CA ALA A 226 8.71 10.40 11.84
C ALA A 226 8.69 9.92 13.30
N PRO A 227 9.74 9.23 13.78
CA PRO A 227 11.05 9.01 13.15
C PRO A 227 11.15 7.73 12.29
N THR A 228 10.05 7.12 11.84
CA THR A 228 10.10 5.95 10.97
C THR A 228 10.62 6.34 9.58
N PRO A 229 11.71 5.70 9.08
CA PRO A 229 12.31 6.03 7.79
C PRO A 229 11.36 5.81 6.61
N LEU A 230 11.32 6.77 5.67
CA LEU A 230 10.51 6.74 4.47
C LEU A 230 11.38 6.90 3.22
N LEU A 231 11.29 5.93 2.29
CA LEU A 231 11.77 6.08 0.92
C LEU A 231 10.58 6.14 -0.04
N MET A 232 10.54 7.15 -0.90
CA MET A 232 9.65 7.21 -2.06
C MET A 232 10.47 7.07 -3.34
N ILE A 233 10.10 6.14 -4.22
CA ILE A 233 10.69 5.93 -5.54
C ILE A 233 9.61 6.31 -6.56
N ALA A 234 9.73 7.50 -7.12
CA ALA A 234 8.76 8.08 -8.04
C ALA A 234 9.20 7.89 -9.50
N ASN A 235 8.23 7.74 -10.38
CA ASN A 235 8.43 7.77 -11.82
C ASN A 235 8.61 9.23 -12.29
N GLY A 236 9.68 9.49 -13.03
CA GLY A 236 9.97 10.78 -13.66
C GLY A 236 9.38 10.90 -15.07
N GLY A 237 9.00 9.77 -15.69
CA GLY A 237 8.24 9.73 -16.93
C GLY A 237 6.78 10.13 -16.72
N TRP A 238 6.15 10.61 -17.81
CA TRP A 238 4.75 11.03 -17.74
C TRP A 238 3.82 9.84 -17.47
N ASP A 239 2.93 10.02 -16.48
CA ASP A 239 1.89 9.05 -16.14
C ASP A 239 0.70 9.80 -15.51
N PRO A 240 -0.54 9.62 -16.00
CA PRO A 240 -1.70 10.35 -15.48
C PRO A 240 -2.12 9.92 -14.07
N TYR A 241 -1.68 8.73 -13.62
CA TYR A 241 -2.12 8.14 -12.34
C TYR A 241 -1.07 8.27 -11.24
N HIS A 242 0.21 8.42 -11.63
CA HIS A 242 1.36 8.50 -10.71
C HIS A 242 2.07 9.84 -10.89
N MET A 243 1.32 10.91 -10.62
CA MET A 243 1.80 12.28 -10.83
C MET A 243 2.93 12.61 -9.86
N LEU A 244 4.09 13.02 -10.40
CA LEU A 244 5.26 13.35 -9.60
C LEU A 244 4.98 14.44 -8.57
N GLU A 245 4.13 15.42 -8.89
CA GLU A 245 3.76 16.52 -7.99
C GLU A 245 3.01 16.02 -6.75
N GLU A 246 2.23 14.93 -6.86
CA GLU A 246 1.58 14.30 -5.71
C GLU A 246 2.62 13.71 -4.75
N ALA A 247 3.60 12.99 -5.29
CA ALA A 247 4.71 12.45 -4.51
C ALA A 247 5.53 13.54 -3.82
N GLN A 248 5.86 14.61 -4.56
CA GLN A 248 6.61 15.75 -4.04
C GLN A 248 5.85 16.51 -2.96
N SER A 249 4.53 16.70 -3.13
CA SER A 249 3.66 17.34 -2.13
C SER A 249 3.67 16.55 -0.81
N ALA A 250 3.43 15.25 -0.88
CA ALA A 250 3.45 14.38 0.31
C ALA A 250 4.85 14.32 0.94
N PHE A 251 5.90 14.18 0.12
CA PHE A 251 7.28 14.14 0.60
C PHE A 251 7.67 15.43 1.34
N ALA A 252 7.25 16.59 0.83
CA ALA A 252 7.54 17.87 1.49
C ALA A 252 6.97 17.94 2.92
N LYS A 253 5.82 17.32 3.16
CA LYS A 253 5.15 17.26 4.48
C LYS A 253 5.72 16.19 5.40
N ALA A 254 6.40 15.17 4.88
CA ALA A 254 6.98 14.10 5.69
C ALA A 254 8.13 14.62 6.55
N GLY A 255 8.29 14.03 7.76
CA GLY A 255 9.43 14.27 8.66
C GLY A 255 10.62 13.35 8.35
N GLU A 256 11.79 13.68 8.95
CA GLU A 256 13.01 12.87 8.80
C GLU A 256 12.97 11.59 9.65
N PRO A 257 13.68 10.52 9.22
CA PRO A 257 14.51 10.41 8.02
C PRO A 257 13.67 10.06 6.77
N LYS A 258 13.90 10.77 5.68
CA LYS A 258 13.18 10.56 4.42
C LYS A 258 14.08 10.71 3.20
N ARG A 259 13.71 10.05 2.11
CA ARG A 259 14.40 10.13 0.82
C ARG A 259 13.39 10.04 -0.32
N LEU A 260 13.52 10.89 -1.33
CA LEU A 260 12.78 10.81 -2.58
C LEU A 260 13.76 10.56 -3.72
N GLU A 261 13.54 9.49 -4.46
CA GLU A 261 14.24 9.18 -5.71
C GLU A 261 13.25 9.31 -6.87
N VAL A 262 13.66 10.04 -7.89
CA VAL A 262 12.88 10.21 -9.12
C VAL A 262 13.65 9.55 -10.24
N LEU A 263 13.15 8.39 -10.70
CA LEU A 263 13.80 7.61 -11.74
C LEU A 263 13.24 7.99 -13.13
N PRO A 264 14.07 8.01 -14.19
CA PRO A 264 13.70 8.51 -15.51
C PRO A 264 12.84 7.50 -16.32
N TYR A 265 11.90 6.84 -15.65
CA TYR A 265 11.02 5.83 -16.23
C TYR A 265 9.56 6.23 -16.00
N ASP A 266 8.65 5.75 -16.85
CA ASP A 266 7.22 5.71 -16.55
C ASP A 266 6.89 4.58 -15.55
N VAL A 267 5.63 4.42 -15.19
CA VAL A 267 5.21 3.40 -14.21
C VAL A 267 5.53 1.97 -14.68
N LEU A 268 5.34 1.67 -15.97
CA LEU A 268 5.63 0.34 -16.51
C LEU A 268 7.13 0.05 -16.53
N GLY A 269 7.94 1.06 -16.80
CA GLY A 269 9.40 0.97 -16.73
C GLY A 269 9.92 0.70 -15.30
N LEU A 270 9.17 1.10 -14.27
CA LEU A 270 9.49 0.77 -12.88
C LEU A 270 9.00 -0.64 -12.46
N TYR A 271 8.21 -1.32 -13.31
CA TYR A 271 7.72 -2.68 -13.06
C TYR A 271 8.44 -3.73 -13.89
N THR A 272 9.26 -3.31 -14.84
CA THR A 272 9.98 -4.21 -15.76
C THR A 272 11.37 -3.68 -16.09
N GLY A 273 12.26 -4.58 -16.50
CA GLY A 273 13.58 -4.23 -17.05
C GLY A 273 14.48 -3.43 -16.12
N PRO A 274 15.34 -2.53 -16.69
CA PRO A 274 16.35 -1.81 -15.91
C PRO A 274 15.78 -0.90 -14.82
N GLY A 275 14.62 -0.28 -15.05
CA GLY A 275 14.01 0.61 -14.05
C GLY A 275 13.49 -0.16 -12.85
N LEU A 276 12.96 -1.38 -13.04
CA LEU A 276 12.63 -2.27 -11.94
C LEU A 276 13.88 -2.62 -11.12
N GLU A 277 14.98 -3.00 -11.78
CA GLU A 277 16.22 -3.38 -11.09
C GLU A 277 16.76 -2.22 -10.26
N GLU A 278 16.75 -1.00 -10.81
CA GLU A 278 17.21 0.21 -10.12
C GLU A 278 16.31 0.55 -8.93
N ALA A 279 14.99 0.52 -9.11
CA ALA A 279 14.02 0.77 -8.03
C ALA A 279 14.16 -0.25 -6.89
N MET A 280 14.30 -1.54 -7.23
CA MET A 280 14.44 -2.59 -6.24
C MET A 280 15.79 -2.54 -5.51
N ALA A 281 16.87 -2.13 -6.18
CA ALA A 281 18.16 -1.93 -5.53
C ALA A 281 18.08 -0.82 -4.47
N LEU A 282 17.41 0.30 -4.77
CA LEU A 282 17.15 1.39 -3.82
C LEU A 282 16.28 0.94 -2.64
N ALA A 283 15.22 0.19 -2.92
CA ALA A 283 14.32 -0.33 -1.88
C ALA A 283 15.05 -1.30 -0.94
N VAL A 284 15.83 -2.23 -1.48
CA VAL A 284 16.64 -3.19 -0.71
C VAL A 284 17.67 -2.46 0.14
N GLU A 285 18.42 -1.50 -0.45
CA GLU A 285 19.41 -0.69 0.28
C GLU A 285 18.77 0.03 1.48
N TRP A 286 17.57 0.61 1.29
CA TRP A 286 16.88 1.35 2.33
C TRP A 286 16.42 0.44 3.47
N PHE A 287 15.82 -0.70 3.16
CA PHE A 287 15.43 -1.68 4.17
C PHE A 287 16.64 -2.27 4.89
N ASP A 288 17.73 -2.60 4.17
CA ASP A 288 18.95 -3.12 4.78
C ASP A 288 19.53 -2.12 5.78
N ARG A 289 19.60 -0.86 5.41
CA ARG A 289 20.10 0.23 6.26
C ARG A 289 19.30 0.40 7.55
N HIS A 290 17.96 0.28 7.47
CA HIS A 290 17.10 0.65 8.58
C HIS A 290 16.54 -0.53 9.38
N LEU A 291 16.50 -1.74 8.81
CA LEU A 291 16.02 -2.92 9.50
C LEU A 291 17.16 -3.83 10.03
N ARG A 292 18.34 -3.82 9.41
CA ARG A 292 19.44 -4.70 9.85
C ARG A 292 20.45 -4.02 10.75
N ARG A 293 20.71 -2.73 10.57
CA ARG A 293 21.61 -2.00 11.49
C ARG A 293 20.89 -1.81 12.81
N THR A 294 21.33 -2.54 13.81
CA THR A 294 20.90 -2.34 15.19
C THR A 294 21.25 -0.91 15.62
N ARG A 295 20.29 0.02 15.56
CA ARG A 295 20.41 1.24 16.34
C ARG A 295 20.30 0.82 17.80
N LEU A 296 21.34 1.11 18.60
CA LEU A 296 21.18 1.23 20.03
C LEU A 296 20.15 2.35 20.27
N ILE A 297 18.87 2.00 20.26
CA ILE A 297 17.82 2.89 20.72
C ILE A 297 17.97 2.86 22.23
N VAL A 298 18.64 3.89 22.77
CA VAL A 298 18.49 4.18 24.21
C VAL A 298 17.00 4.47 24.39
N PRO A 299 16.26 3.65 25.15
CA PRO A 299 14.85 3.90 25.34
C PRO A 299 14.69 5.26 26.00
N THR A 300 14.09 6.22 25.33
CA THR A 300 13.55 7.38 26.03
C THR A 300 12.45 6.82 26.93
N PRO A 301 12.52 6.98 28.24
CA PRO A 301 11.49 6.48 29.13
C PRO A 301 10.14 7.03 28.64
N ALA A 302 9.19 6.14 28.42
CA ALA A 302 7.84 6.54 28.06
C ALA A 302 7.35 7.54 29.11
N PRO A 303 6.73 8.68 28.71
CA PRO A 303 6.11 9.57 29.69
C PRO A 303 5.10 8.73 30.47
N THR A 304 5.27 8.71 31.78
CA THR A 304 4.29 8.06 32.64
C THR A 304 2.99 8.85 32.54
N TRP A 305 1.87 8.18 32.65
CA TRP A 305 0.55 8.82 32.58
C TRP A 305 0.44 10.01 33.59
N GLU A 306 1.16 9.97 34.70
CA GLU A 306 1.28 11.03 35.68
C GLU A 306 1.95 12.31 35.14
N SER A 307 2.86 12.20 34.17
CA SER A 307 3.52 13.36 33.54
C SER A 307 2.65 14.10 32.51
N VAL A 308 1.58 13.45 32.05
CA VAL A 308 0.64 14.03 31.06
C VAL A 308 -0.51 14.79 31.73
N THR A 309 -0.74 14.52 33.04
CA THR A 309 -1.85 15.11 33.81
C THR A 309 -1.44 16.29 34.66
N ALA A 310 -0.16 16.67 34.71
CA ALA A 310 0.30 17.86 35.40
C ALA A 310 -0.13 19.12 34.61
N VAL A 311 -1.31 19.64 34.91
CA VAL A 311 -1.73 20.99 34.52
C VAL A 311 -0.92 21.99 35.31
N PRO A 312 -0.19 22.95 34.72
CA PRO A 312 0.43 24.03 35.47
C PRO A 312 -0.65 24.86 36.17
N GLN A 313 -0.47 25.08 37.48
CA GLN A 313 -1.28 26.03 38.25
C GLN A 313 -0.93 27.45 37.84
#